data_34d2b2725c668c65f7e6a46676657371
#
_entry.id   34d2b2725c668c65f7e6a46676657371
#
_cell.length_a   1.000
_cell.length_b   1.000
_cell.length_c   1.000
_cell.angle_alpha   90.00
_cell.angle_beta   90.00
_cell.angle_gamma   90.00
#
_symmetry.space_group_name_H-M   'P 1'
#
loop_
_entity.id
_entity.type
_entity.pdbx_description
1 polymer ?
#
loop_
_entity_poly.entity_id
_entity_poly.type
_entity_poly.pdbx_seq_one_letter_code
_entity_poly.pdbx_strand_id
1 'polypeptide(L)'
;MIEAVVNDLKLSQTKQYENNSALADTYVKAFIHQQDWSQRIQLLDDLKKITKQELVAFAKTFYQENYVITYKRKGEDTNIVKVANPGITPVNLNRDKSSEYIKEFNKKESEALQPKFINYKTAIKETKTDNGIKVSYVLNEKNDLFDMNIIFDMGRDNDKKLSFAAGYLEYIGTDKYTNEELKKEFYKLGISYYVSTASDKTYVGLNGLKENLPKGLELLEHLWDNAKADKDAYNKYVEKIHKERQDGKTQKGNILWNGLMNYSKYGEDSRLRDIMQIDELKALNPEDLVALVKDMKNYKQRIFYYGKNIDEAVSALNTHHKVYGDLKEYPVAKEYKKSETGGNVFFTDYNMVQIELLFLAKGEPFKSENMAASTLFNSYFGSGLSSIVFQEIRESKSLAYSAFATYRGASKKDSPNYVMAYVGTQANKLEQAVDAMMELMNNMPEAEKQFNAAKEATLKKLAAQRITKSNIFWSYERLQKLGISNDNRELMYNTIKGMTMEDLKTFFNKNIKGESYNVMVIGNKKDLNVESLKKLGKIKELDIDYLFNYINKKEVKQ
;
A
#
# COMPACT_ATOMS: atom_id res chain seq x y z
N MET A 1 8.61 -8.76 31.84
CA MET A 1 7.36 -8.59 31.04
C MET A 1 6.81 -7.16 31.15
N ILE A 2 6.63 -6.59 32.35
CA ILE A 2 6.15 -5.19 32.52
C ILE A 2 7.07 -4.19 31.80
N GLU A 3 8.40 -4.30 32.00
CA GLU A 3 9.38 -3.47 31.30
C GLU A 3 9.25 -3.56 29.76
N ALA A 4 9.03 -4.77 29.23
CA ALA A 4 8.82 -4.97 27.80
C ALA A 4 7.55 -4.24 27.30
N VAL A 5 6.46 -4.27 28.07
CA VAL A 5 5.23 -3.52 27.77
C VAL A 5 5.49 -2.02 27.77
N VAL A 6 6.26 -1.53 28.75
CA VAL A 6 6.63 -0.11 28.83
C VAL A 6 7.49 0.31 27.64
N ASN A 7 8.44 -0.51 27.20
CA ASN A 7 9.27 -0.24 26.02
C ASN A 7 8.43 -0.20 24.74
N ASP A 8 7.47 -1.12 24.59
CA ASP A 8 6.54 -1.13 23.45
C ASP A 8 5.63 0.11 23.45
N LEU A 9 5.10 0.50 24.60
CA LEU A 9 4.31 1.72 24.76
C LEU A 9 5.15 2.98 24.47
N LYS A 10 6.42 3.03 24.94
CA LYS A 10 7.37 4.10 24.62
C LYS A 10 7.59 4.20 23.11
N LEU A 11 7.85 3.07 22.46
CA LEU A 11 8.02 2.98 21.01
C LEU A 11 6.77 3.49 20.28
N SER A 12 5.60 2.98 20.65
CA SER A 12 4.31 3.36 20.05
C SER A 12 4.01 4.85 20.23
N GLN A 13 4.19 5.39 21.43
CA GLN A 13 3.99 6.81 21.74
C GLN A 13 4.95 7.69 20.95
N THR A 14 6.24 7.33 20.87
CA THR A 14 7.24 8.08 20.11
C THR A 14 6.88 8.10 18.62
N LYS A 15 6.47 6.96 18.04
CA LYS A 15 5.97 6.87 16.65
C LYS A 15 4.71 7.72 16.44
N GLN A 16 3.79 7.69 17.40
CA GLN A 16 2.55 8.48 17.35
C GLN A 16 2.85 9.99 17.34
N TYR A 17 3.75 10.45 18.19
CA TYR A 17 4.11 11.88 18.28
C TYR A 17 4.91 12.40 17.06
N GLU A 18 5.45 11.51 16.24
CA GLU A 18 6.00 11.88 14.96
C GLU A 18 4.96 12.31 13.91
N ASN A 19 3.69 11.96 14.10
CA ASN A 19 2.59 12.30 13.22
C ASN A 19 1.80 13.46 13.82
N ASN A 20 1.80 14.62 13.15
CA ASN A 20 1.13 15.82 13.64
C ASN A 20 -0.38 15.63 13.86
N SER A 21 -1.05 14.86 13.00
CA SER A 21 -2.49 14.58 13.17
C SER A 21 -2.75 13.69 14.38
N ALA A 22 -1.91 12.66 14.61
CA ALA A 22 -2.02 11.80 15.76
C ALA A 22 -1.68 12.54 17.08
N LEU A 23 -0.72 13.46 17.02
CA LEU A 23 -0.41 14.32 18.17
C LEU A 23 -1.58 15.25 18.48
N ALA A 24 -2.18 15.91 17.47
CA ALA A 24 -3.36 16.75 17.64
C ALA A 24 -4.55 15.95 18.22
N ASP A 25 -4.80 14.73 17.69
CA ASP A 25 -5.83 13.83 18.24
C ASP A 25 -5.56 13.44 19.70
N THR A 26 -4.29 13.31 20.07
CA THR A 26 -3.89 13.07 21.46
C THR A 26 -4.26 14.24 22.39
N TYR A 27 -4.06 15.49 21.94
CA TYR A 27 -4.52 16.68 22.70
C TYR A 27 -6.04 16.72 22.81
N VAL A 28 -6.76 16.44 21.72
CA VAL A 28 -8.23 16.40 21.72
C VAL A 28 -8.73 15.34 22.71
N LYS A 29 -8.14 14.14 22.71
CA LYS A 29 -8.50 13.07 23.66
C LYS A 29 -8.21 13.45 25.11
N ALA A 30 -7.07 14.08 25.40
CA ALA A 30 -6.75 14.56 26.73
C ALA A 30 -7.80 15.59 27.20
N PHE A 31 -8.22 16.51 26.34
CA PHE A 31 -9.28 17.47 26.62
C PHE A 31 -10.64 16.80 26.89
N ILE A 32 -11.07 15.87 26.03
CA ILE A 32 -12.34 15.15 26.18
C ILE A 32 -12.38 14.38 27.51
N HIS A 33 -11.28 13.72 27.88
CA HIS A 33 -11.18 12.94 29.10
C HIS A 33 -10.82 13.78 30.34
N GLN A 34 -10.71 15.10 30.21
CA GLN A 34 -10.30 16.03 31.28
C GLN A 34 -8.98 15.58 31.94
N GLN A 35 -8.09 15.03 31.14
CA GLN A 35 -6.78 14.53 31.57
C GLN A 35 -5.75 15.65 31.49
N ASP A 36 -5.06 15.95 32.60
CA ASP A 36 -3.95 16.87 32.60
C ASP A 36 -2.81 16.35 31.72
N TRP A 37 -2.21 17.23 30.93
CA TRP A 37 -1.13 16.85 30.03
C TRP A 37 0.11 16.33 30.75
N SER A 38 0.41 16.85 31.95
CA SER A 38 1.50 16.37 32.81
C SER A 38 1.32 14.90 33.21
N GLN A 39 0.10 14.50 33.56
CA GLN A 39 -0.23 13.10 33.89
C GLN A 39 0.01 12.19 32.70
N ARG A 40 -0.32 12.68 31.49
CA ARG A 40 -0.10 11.89 30.28
C ARG A 40 1.39 11.71 29.95
N ILE A 41 2.21 12.72 30.20
CA ILE A 41 3.66 12.62 30.03
C ILE A 41 4.26 11.64 31.03
N GLN A 42 3.79 11.64 32.29
CA GLN A 42 4.26 10.78 33.35
C GLN A 42 3.80 9.32 33.25
N LEU A 43 2.82 9.03 32.39
CA LEU A 43 2.19 7.71 32.26
C LEU A 43 3.20 6.57 32.13
N LEU A 44 4.22 6.71 31.29
CA LEU A 44 5.23 5.65 31.10
C LEU A 44 6.08 5.41 32.35
N ASP A 45 6.39 6.45 33.11
CA ASP A 45 7.15 6.35 34.34
C ASP A 45 6.30 5.76 35.49
N ASP A 46 5.01 6.03 35.50
CA ASP A 46 4.08 5.44 36.44
C ASP A 46 3.83 3.94 36.13
N LEU A 47 3.71 3.58 34.85
CA LEU A 47 3.60 2.18 34.44
C LEU A 47 4.80 1.33 34.82
N LYS A 48 6.03 1.89 34.87
CA LYS A 48 7.23 1.19 35.35
C LYS A 48 7.16 0.79 36.82
N LYS A 49 6.37 1.50 37.62
CA LYS A 49 6.23 1.26 39.07
C LYS A 49 5.25 0.12 39.37
N ILE A 50 4.39 -0.24 38.39
CA ILE A 50 3.36 -1.27 38.60
C ILE A 50 4.01 -2.64 38.78
N THR A 51 3.57 -3.35 39.80
CA THR A 51 4.04 -4.70 40.12
C THR A 51 3.13 -5.77 39.52
N LYS A 52 3.66 -6.99 39.38
CA LYS A 52 2.86 -8.15 38.97
C LYS A 52 1.68 -8.40 39.92
N GLN A 53 1.88 -8.17 41.22
CA GLN A 53 0.84 -8.39 42.23
C GLN A 53 -0.34 -7.44 42.06
N GLU A 54 -0.07 -6.16 41.79
CA GLU A 54 -1.10 -5.15 41.50
C GLU A 54 -1.89 -5.48 40.23
N LEU A 55 -1.20 -5.91 39.15
CA LEU A 55 -1.88 -6.34 37.92
C LEU A 55 -2.79 -7.56 38.17
N VAL A 56 -2.34 -8.54 38.95
CA VAL A 56 -3.16 -9.71 39.28
C VAL A 56 -4.35 -9.31 40.13
N ALA A 57 -4.17 -8.42 41.12
CA ALA A 57 -5.25 -7.90 41.96
C ALA A 57 -6.29 -7.15 41.10
N PHE A 58 -5.84 -6.25 40.23
CA PHE A 58 -6.72 -5.55 39.29
C PHE A 58 -7.51 -6.52 38.41
N ALA A 59 -6.85 -7.50 37.80
CA ALA A 59 -7.52 -8.47 36.94
C ALA A 59 -8.60 -9.26 37.68
N LYS A 60 -8.33 -9.71 38.92
CA LYS A 60 -9.30 -10.40 39.76
C LYS A 60 -10.51 -9.54 40.15
N THR A 61 -10.32 -8.22 40.27
CA THR A 61 -11.40 -7.28 40.59
C THR A 61 -12.20 -6.90 39.35
N PHE A 62 -11.53 -6.74 38.21
CA PHE A 62 -12.15 -6.24 37.00
C PHE A 62 -12.83 -7.32 36.15
N TYR A 63 -12.18 -8.48 35.98
CA TYR A 63 -12.71 -9.61 35.20
C TYR A 63 -13.51 -10.55 36.10
N GLN A 64 -14.80 -10.27 36.23
CA GLN A 64 -15.78 -11.07 36.94
C GLN A 64 -16.82 -11.67 36.01
N GLU A 65 -17.94 -12.16 36.51
CA GLU A 65 -19.00 -12.79 35.70
C GLU A 65 -19.82 -11.81 34.85
N ASN A 66 -19.47 -10.54 34.85
CA ASN A 66 -20.16 -9.42 34.22
C ASN A 66 -19.70 -9.27 32.76
N TYR A 67 -20.02 -10.25 31.91
CA TYR A 67 -19.62 -10.21 30.51
C TYR A 67 -20.76 -10.60 29.57
N VAL A 68 -20.66 -10.15 28.30
CA VAL A 68 -21.55 -10.52 27.20
C VAL A 68 -20.76 -11.34 26.18
N ILE A 69 -21.31 -12.48 25.79
CA ILE A 69 -20.74 -13.32 24.74
C ILE A 69 -21.53 -13.14 23.45
N THR A 70 -20.87 -12.72 22.40
CA THR A 70 -21.44 -12.64 21.07
C THR A 70 -20.95 -13.82 20.22
N TYR A 71 -21.88 -14.62 19.72
CA TYR A 71 -21.58 -15.76 18.85
C TYR A 71 -21.76 -15.39 17.38
N LYS A 72 -20.71 -15.56 16.58
CA LYS A 72 -20.80 -15.53 15.11
C LYS A 72 -20.83 -16.97 14.60
N ARG A 73 -21.95 -17.36 13.98
CA ARG A 73 -22.14 -18.70 13.41
C ARG A 73 -22.26 -18.63 11.90
N LYS A 74 -21.90 -19.70 11.19
CA LYS A 74 -22.12 -19.84 9.76
C LYS A 74 -23.58 -20.18 9.50
N GLY A 75 -24.22 -19.53 8.52
CA GLY A 75 -25.59 -19.75 8.11
C GLY A 75 -26.41 -18.46 8.12
N GLU A 76 -27.65 -18.55 7.66
CA GLU A 76 -28.64 -17.47 7.74
C GLU A 76 -29.51 -17.68 8.98
N ASP A 77 -29.68 -16.64 9.79
CA ASP A 77 -30.65 -16.61 10.86
C ASP A 77 -32.00 -16.16 10.31
N THR A 78 -32.95 -17.09 10.21
CA THR A 78 -34.30 -16.81 9.74
C THR A 78 -35.15 -16.06 10.75
N ASN A 79 -34.70 -15.93 12.01
CA ASN A 79 -35.41 -15.29 13.11
C ASN A 79 -34.94 -13.85 13.36
N ILE A 80 -34.21 -13.22 12.42
CA ILE A 80 -33.76 -11.84 12.58
C ILE A 80 -34.97 -10.92 12.71
N VAL A 81 -35.10 -10.29 13.86
CA VAL A 81 -36.07 -9.21 14.08
C VAL A 81 -35.62 -8.00 13.26
N LYS A 82 -36.32 -7.73 12.17
CA LYS A 82 -36.08 -6.50 11.39
C LYS A 82 -36.56 -5.30 12.18
N VAL A 83 -35.61 -4.47 12.60
CA VAL A 83 -35.93 -3.16 13.19
C VAL A 83 -36.58 -2.30 12.11
N ALA A 84 -37.75 -1.74 12.40
CA ALA A 84 -38.38 -0.81 11.47
C ALA A 84 -37.46 0.40 11.24
N ASN A 85 -37.24 0.75 9.98
CA ASN A 85 -36.48 1.95 9.66
C ASN A 85 -37.31 3.19 10.12
N PRO A 86 -36.79 4.01 11.08
CA PRO A 86 -37.56 5.14 11.61
C PRO A 86 -37.80 6.26 10.59
N GLY A 87 -37.30 6.11 9.38
CA GLY A 87 -37.29 7.15 8.38
C GLY A 87 -36.23 8.22 8.67
N ILE A 88 -35.69 8.81 7.63
CA ILE A 88 -34.75 9.95 7.76
C ILE A 88 -35.55 11.21 7.48
N THR A 89 -35.66 12.10 8.47
CA THR A 89 -36.24 13.43 8.24
C THR A 89 -35.27 14.22 7.33
N PRO A 90 -35.72 14.68 6.16
CA PRO A 90 -34.89 15.49 5.29
C PRO A 90 -34.39 16.73 6.03
N VAL A 91 -33.08 16.92 6.07
CA VAL A 91 -32.48 18.14 6.62
C VAL A 91 -32.31 19.14 5.50
N ASN A 92 -32.86 20.34 5.70
CA ASN A 92 -32.67 21.44 4.76
C ASN A 92 -31.22 21.92 4.81
N LEU A 93 -30.43 21.54 3.79
CA LEU A 93 -29.05 21.97 3.66
C LEU A 93 -29.00 23.40 3.10
N ASN A 94 -28.75 24.36 3.96
CA ASN A 94 -28.50 25.74 3.57
C ASN A 94 -27.11 25.90 2.94
N ARG A 95 -26.94 25.40 1.72
CA ARG A 95 -25.63 25.39 1.01
C ARG A 95 -25.12 26.79 0.69
N ASP A 96 -26.02 27.78 0.61
CA ASP A 96 -25.71 29.16 0.23
C ASP A 96 -25.51 30.08 1.44
N LYS A 97 -25.70 29.58 2.66
CA LYS A 97 -25.54 30.37 3.89
C LYS A 97 -24.26 29.95 4.62
N SER A 98 -23.46 30.94 4.95
CA SER A 98 -22.30 30.77 5.84
C SER A 98 -22.60 31.44 7.18
N SER A 99 -22.15 30.86 8.29
CA SER A 99 -22.22 31.52 9.60
C SER A 99 -21.36 32.79 9.61
N GLU A 100 -21.70 33.77 10.46
CA GLU A 100 -20.88 34.98 10.63
C GLU A 100 -19.44 34.61 11.05
N TYR A 101 -19.28 33.60 11.89
CA TYR A 101 -17.96 33.08 12.27
C TYR A 101 -17.11 32.65 11.05
N ILE A 102 -17.69 31.88 10.12
CA ILE A 102 -16.99 31.46 8.89
C ILE A 102 -16.68 32.66 8.00
N LYS A 103 -17.59 33.62 7.89
CA LYS A 103 -17.35 34.83 7.11
C LYS A 103 -16.18 35.63 7.68
N GLU A 104 -16.14 35.83 9.02
CA GLU A 104 -15.05 36.51 9.71
C GLU A 104 -13.73 35.71 9.63
N PHE A 105 -13.80 34.38 9.78
CA PHE A 105 -12.62 33.51 9.63
C PHE A 105 -12.00 33.63 8.23
N ASN A 106 -12.82 33.62 7.19
CA ASN A 106 -12.37 33.72 5.80
C ASN A 106 -11.78 35.10 5.43
N LYS A 107 -12.05 36.15 6.22
CA LYS A 107 -11.41 37.46 6.07
C LYS A 107 -9.96 37.50 6.58
N LYS A 108 -9.57 36.50 7.39
CA LYS A 108 -8.21 36.43 7.90
C LYS A 108 -7.28 36.02 6.77
N GLU A 109 -6.42 36.93 6.38
CA GLU A 109 -5.31 36.61 5.47
C GLU A 109 -4.34 35.64 6.15
N SER A 110 -3.98 34.58 5.48
CA SER A 110 -2.91 33.67 5.89
C SER A 110 -1.77 33.76 4.91
N GLU A 111 -0.55 33.70 5.42
CA GLU A 111 0.61 33.59 4.54
C GLU A 111 0.49 32.34 3.65
N ALA A 112 0.75 32.52 2.36
CA ALA A 112 0.76 31.43 1.41
C ALA A 112 1.85 30.42 1.78
N LEU A 113 1.46 29.16 1.95
CA LEU A 113 2.39 28.08 2.26
C LEU A 113 3.42 27.92 1.15
N GLN A 114 4.68 28.11 1.47
CA GLN A 114 5.77 27.98 0.53
C GLN A 114 6.17 26.50 0.35
N PRO A 115 6.38 26.03 -0.89
CA PRO A 115 6.84 24.66 -1.14
C PRO A 115 8.25 24.46 -0.59
N LYS A 116 8.51 23.26 -0.09
CA LYS A 116 9.87 22.84 0.34
C LYS A 116 10.24 21.56 -0.40
N PHE A 117 11.31 21.66 -1.16
CA PHE A 117 11.85 20.55 -1.96
C PHE A 117 13.12 20.00 -1.32
N ILE A 118 13.46 18.76 -1.67
CA ILE A 118 14.61 18.03 -1.09
C ILE A 118 15.76 18.04 -2.08
N ASN A 119 16.93 18.43 -1.60
CA ASN A 119 18.16 18.11 -2.28
C ASN A 119 18.65 16.74 -1.81
N TYR A 120 18.37 15.69 -2.58
CA TYR A 120 18.74 14.32 -2.23
C TYR A 120 20.24 14.11 -2.08
N LYS A 121 21.08 14.84 -2.83
CA LYS A 121 22.55 14.73 -2.74
C LYS A 121 23.09 15.14 -1.37
N THR A 122 22.42 16.05 -0.68
CA THR A 122 22.82 16.51 0.65
C THR A 122 22.04 15.83 1.77
N ALA A 123 20.78 15.44 1.49
CA ALA A 123 19.91 14.82 2.47
C ALA A 123 20.19 13.32 2.70
N ILE A 124 20.66 12.62 1.67
CA ILE A 124 21.08 11.21 1.76
C ILE A 124 22.60 11.19 1.76
N LYS A 125 23.18 10.73 2.85
CA LYS A 125 24.62 10.54 2.97
C LYS A 125 24.98 9.08 2.77
N GLU A 126 26.25 8.81 2.48
CA GLU A 126 26.74 7.46 2.19
C GLU A 126 28.00 7.16 2.99
N THR A 127 28.12 5.93 3.43
CA THR A 127 29.31 5.33 4.03
C THR A 127 29.37 3.84 3.63
N LYS A 128 30.30 3.10 4.17
CA LYS A 128 30.47 1.65 3.93
C LYS A 128 30.76 0.93 5.22
N THR A 129 30.39 -0.33 5.28
CA THR A 129 30.90 -1.29 6.27
C THR A 129 32.35 -1.69 5.94
N ASP A 130 33.03 -2.34 6.87
CA ASP A 130 34.39 -2.85 6.68
C ASP A 130 34.47 -3.85 5.49
N ASN A 131 33.39 -4.57 5.24
CA ASN A 131 33.25 -5.49 4.11
C ASN A 131 32.89 -4.78 2.78
N GLY A 132 32.87 -3.43 2.76
CA GLY A 132 32.59 -2.64 1.57
C GLY A 132 31.12 -2.51 1.18
N ILE A 133 30.17 -3.02 1.99
CA ILE A 133 28.73 -2.87 1.73
C ILE A 133 28.35 -1.40 1.87
N LYS A 134 27.70 -0.88 0.83
CA LYS A 134 27.23 0.51 0.80
C LYS A 134 26.11 0.72 1.83
N VAL A 135 26.25 1.75 2.66
CA VAL A 135 25.26 2.22 3.62
C VAL A 135 24.82 3.63 3.25
N SER A 136 23.60 3.75 2.74
CA SER A 136 22.94 5.06 2.55
C SER A 136 22.21 5.42 3.83
N TYR A 137 22.31 6.67 4.30
CA TYR A 137 21.66 7.04 5.55
C TYR A 137 21.05 8.44 5.54
N VAL A 138 20.01 8.59 6.35
CA VAL A 138 19.35 9.86 6.68
C VAL A 138 19.35 9.99 8.20
N LEU A 139 19.85 11.09 8.75
CA LEU A 139 19.90 11.28 10.20
C LEU A 139 18.51 11.59 10.77
N ASN A 140 18.19 10.92 11.87
CA ASN A 140 17.03 11.23 12.71
C ASN A 140 17.46 12.18 13.83
N GLU A 141 17.21 13.47 13.65
CA GLU A 141 17.57 14.49 14.66
C GLU A 141 16.45 14.71 15.70
N LYS A 142 15.29 14.06 15.53
CA LYS A 142 14.09 14.36 16.33
C LYS A 142 13.89 13.46 17.53
N ASN A 143 14.26 12.20 17.43
CA ASN A 143 14.05 11.19 18.49
C ASN A 143 15.04 10.04 18.37
N ASP A 144 14.88 9.04 19.25
CA ASP A 144 15.75 7.88 19.35
C ASP A 144 15.17 6.63 18.65
N LEU A 145 14.41 6.83 17.59
CA LEU A 145 13.97 5.73 16.72
C LEU A 145 14.95 5.51 15.58
N PHE A 146 15.07 4.26 15.18
CA PHE A 146 15.78 3.89 13.97
C PHE A 146 14.95 2.99 13.05
N ASP A 147 15.32 2.98 11.78
CA ASP A 147 14.82 2.09 10.73
C ASP A 147 16.02 1.69 9.86
N MET A 148 16.37 0.41 9.86
CA MET A 148 17.47 -0.18 9.10
C MET A 148 16.91 -1.20 8.12
N ASN A 149 17.36 -1.16 6.88
CA ASN A 149 16.96 -2.09 5.84
C ASN A 149 18.16 -2.62 5.10
N ILE A 150 18.36 -3.92 5.11
CA ILE A 150 19.27 -4.62 4.19
C ILE A 150 18.45 -4.92 2.93
N ILE A 151 18.93 -4.44 1.79
CA ILE A 151 18.19 -4.42 0.53
C ILE A 151 18.90 -5.29 -0.49
N PHE A 152 18.18 -6.28 -1.00
CA PHE A 152 18.58 -7.12 -2.12
C PHE A 152 17.78 -6.72 -3.35
N ASP A 153 18.45 -6.41 -4.47
CA ASP A 153 17.77 -6.08 -5.73
C ASP A 153 17.36 -7.38 -6.47
N MET A 154 16.86 -8.35 -5.73
CA MET A 154 16.23 -9.58 -6.20
C MET A 154 14.94 -9.86 -5.44
N GLY A 155 13.95 -10.41 -6.12
CA GLY A 155 12.64 -10.72 -5.55
C GLY A 155 12.04 -11.99 -6.13
N ARG A 156 10.71 -12.12 -6.04
CA ARG A 156 10.02 -13.33 -6.55
C ARG A 156 10.12 -13.52 -8.07
N ASP A 157 10.44 -12.46 -8.84
CA ASP A 157 10.67 -12.60 -10.28
C ASP A 157 12.03 -13.26 -10.55
N ASN A 158 12.98 -13.22 -9.59
CA ASN A 158 14.27 -13.93 -9.66
C ASN A 158 14.14 -15.37 -9.14
N ASP A 159 13.42 -15.57 -8.04
CA ASP A 159 13.09 -16.89 -7.49
C ASP A 159 11.74 -16.83 -6.78
N LYS A 160 10.77 -17.63 -7.26
CA LYS A 160 9.42 -17.71 -6.68
C LYS A 160 9.42 -18.18 -5.22
N LYS A 161 10.39 -18.98 -4.80
CA LYS A 161 10.49 -19.50 -3.44
C LYS A 161 10.86 -18.42 -2.43
N LEU A 162 11.50 -17.30 -2.85
CA LEU A 162 11.94 -16.23 -1.93
C LEU A 162 10.80 -15.68 -1.10
N SER A 163 9.61 -15.46 -1.69
CA SER A 163 8.48 -14.93 -0.94
C SER A 163 7.96 -15.91 0.12
N PHE A 164 8.02 -17.21 -0.18
CA PHE A 164 7.61 -18.25 0.77
C PHE A 164 8.66 -18.45 1.85
N ALA A 165 9.94 -18.42 1.49
CA ALA A 165 11.04 -18.50 2.42
C ALA A 165 11.04 -17.32 3.42
N ALA A 166 10.87 -16.10 2.91
CA ALA A 166 10.74 -14.90 3.75
C ALA A 166 9.55 -14.97 4.72
N GLY A 167 8.37 -15.37 4.20
CA GLY A 167 7.16 -15.51 5.03
C GLY A 167 7.26 -16.65 6.04
N TYR A 168 7.97 -17.72 5.74
CA TYR A 168 8.15 -18.87 6.64
C TYR A 168 9.01 -18.53 7.86
N LEU A 169 9.97 -17.59 7.73
CA LEU A 169 10.78 -17.15 8.87
C LEU A 169 9.97 -16.63 10.06
N GLU A 170 8.78 -16.11 9.83
CA GLU A 170 7.90 -15.62 10.90
C GLU A 170 7.34 -16.73 11.80
N TYR A 171 7.47 -17.99 11.37
CA TYR A 171 6.87 -19.16 12.03
C TYR A 171 7.89 -20.07 12.71
N ILE A 172 9.17 -19.84 12.51
CA ILE A 172 10.24 -20.71 12.99
C ILE A 172 11.14 -20.03 14.01
N GLY A 173 11.79 -20.85 14.80
CA GLY A 173 12.82 -20.44 15.76
C GLY A 173 14.22 -20.76 15.26
N THR A 174 15.14 -20.86 16.21
CA THR A 174 16.54 -21.20 15.99
C THR A 174 16.91 -22.44 16.82
N ASP A 175 18.17 -22.80 16.84
CA ASP A 175 18.71 -23.81 17.74
C ASP A 175 18.62 -23.40 19.22
N LYS A 176 18.59 -22.09 19.51
CA LYS A 176 18.60 -21.51 20.87
C LYS A 176 17.22 -21.02 21.34
N TYR A 177 16.38 -20.56 20.43
CA TYR A 177 15.10 -19.95 20.75
C TYR A 177 13.96 -20.60 19.97
N THR A 178 12.86 -20.91 20.62
CA THR A 178 11.59 -21.13 19.93
C THR A 178 11.12 -19.83 19.25
N ASN A 179 10.20 -19.92 18.31
CA ASN A 179 9.63 -18.74 17.65
C ASN A 179 9.01 -17.75 18.65
N GLU A 180 8.31 -18.27 19.67
CA GLU A 180 7.69 -17.45 20.71
C GLU A 180 8.74 -16.74 21.59
N GLU A 181 9.79 -17.46 21.99
CA GLU A 181 10.89 -16.87 22.77
C GLU A 181 11.62 -15.80 21.97
N LEU A 182 11.92 -16.05 20.68
CA LEU A 182 12.55 -15.07 19.79
C LEU A 182 11.74 -13.79 19.69
N LYS A 183 10.43 -13.90 19.42
CA LYS A 183 9.51 -12.76 19.40
C LYS A 183 9.48 -12.01 20.72
N LYS A 184 9.53 -12.72 21.84
CA LYS A 184 9.58 -12.13 23.17
C LYS A 184 10.89 -11.38 23.43
N GLU A 185 12.03 -11.88 22.95
CA GLU A 185 13.31 -11.17 23.08
C GLU A 185 13.29 -9.88 22.25
N PHE A 186 12.82 -9.88 20.99
CA PHE A 186 12.63 -8.65 20.23
C PHE A 186 11.69 -7.66 20.91
N TYR A 187 10.57 -8.16 21.46
CA TYR A 187 9.60 -7.33 22.19
C TYR A 187 10.20 -6.66 23.42
N LYS A 188 11.02 -7.36 24.19
CA LYS A 188 11.75 -6.80 25.35
C LYS A 188 12.66 -5.65 24.97
N LEU A 189 13.25 -5.70 23.77
CA LEU A 189 14.12 -4.67 23.25
C LEU A 189 13.36 -3.46 22.67
N GLY A 190 12.04 -3.54 22.52
CA GLY A 190 11.28 -2.53 21.77
C GLY A 190 11.76 -2.46 20.31
N ILE A 191 12.04 -3.60 19.73
CA ILE A 191 12.51 -3.76 18.35
C ILE A 191 11.56 -4.70 17.60
N SER A 192 11.35 -4.40 16.33
CA SER A 192 10.64 -5.27 15.39
C SER A 192 11.53 -5.56 14.19
N TYR A 193 11.45 -6.78 13.67
CA TYR A 193 12.06 -7.15 12.41
C TYR A 193 11.00 -7.59 11.40
N TYR A 194 11.36 -7.56 10.13
CA TYR A 194 10.54 -8.12 9.06
C TYR A 194 11.41 -8.56 7.89
N VAL A 195 10.92 -9.53 7.14
CA VAL A 195 11.46 -9.92 5.83
C VAL A 195 10.34 -9.81 4.82
N SER A 196 10.54 -9.00 3.79
CA SER A 196 9.50 -8.73 2.78
C SER A 196 10.08 -8.87 1.38
N THR A 197 9.42 -9.67 0.56
CA THR A 197 9.82 -9.91 -0.84
C THR A 197 8.78 -9.34 -1.79
N ALA A 198 9.20 -8.35 -2.57
CA ALA A 198 8.45 -7.80 -3.70
C ALA A 198 8.75 -8.58 -5.00
N SER A 199 8.32 -8.07 -6.14
CA SER A 199 8.65 -8.65 -7.44
C SER A 199 10.15 -8.60 -7.76
N ASP A 200 10.79 -7.46 -7.48
CA ASP A 200 12.16 -7.14 -7.90
C ASP A 200 13.12 -6.83 -6.74
N LYS A 201 12.66 -6.95 -5.50
CA LYS A 201 13.46 -6.64 -4.30
C LYS A 201 13.05 -7.47 -3.10
N THR A 202 14.03 -7.75 -2.24
CA THR A 202 13.80 -8.29 -0.91
C THR A 202 14.40 -7.35 0.13
N TYR A 203 13.67 -7.13 1.20
CA TYR A 203 14.05 -6.28 2.31
C TYR A 203 14.11 -7.09 3.59
N VAL A 204 15.21 -6.97 4.32
CA VAL A 204 15.33 -7.45 5.69
C VAL A 204 15.43 -6.22 6.56
N GLY A 205 14.36 -5.93 7.31
CA GLY A 205 14.22 -4.71 8.07
C GLY A 205 14.30 -4.93 9.58
N LEU A 206 14.90 -3.97 10.26
CA LEU A 206 14.97 -3.88 11.71
C LEU A 206 14.63 -2.46 12.13
N ASN A 207 13.66 -2.27 13.02
CA ASN A 207 13.28 -0.93 13.50
C ASN A 207 12.90 -0.93 14.97
N GLY A 208 13.09 0.19 15.64
CA GLY A 208 12.74 0.31 17.05
C GLY A 208 13.52 1.38 17.81
N LEU A 209 13.80 1.10 19.09
CA LEU A 209 14.57 1.98 19.97
C LEU A 209 16.05 1.88 19.67
N LYS A 210 16.70 3.02 19.39
CA LYS A 210 18.11 3.12 18.96
C LYS A 210 19.09 2.51 19.96
N GLU A 211 18.84 2.67 21.25
CA GLU A 211 19.65 2.12 22.32
C GLU A 211 19.82 0.59 22.26
N ASN A 212 18.87 -0.10 21.62
CA ASN A 212 18.87 -1.55 21.49
C ASN A 212 19.26 -2.05 20.09
N LEU A 213 19.66 -1.15 19.18
CA LEU A 213 20.07 -1.52 17.80
C LEU A 213 21.12 -2.65 17.77
N PRO A 214 22.26 -2.59 18.51
CA PRO A 214 23.26 -3.67 18.43
C PRO A 214 22.70 -5.04 18.85
N LYS A 215 21.94 -5.09 19.95
CA LYS A 215 21.31 -6.34 20.43
C LYS A 215 20.23 -6.83 19.49
N GLY A 216 19.44 -5.93 18.92
CA GLY A 216 18.43 -6.28 17.94
C GLY A 216 19.03 -6.83 16.65
N LEU A 217 20.14 -6.25 16.20
CA LEU A 217 20.88 -6.76 15.04
C LEU A 217 21.52 -8.12 15.33
N GLU A 218 22.15 -8.29 16.50
CA GLU A 218 22.68 -9.59 16.95
C GLU A 218 21.58 -10.68 16.91
N LEU A 219 20.39 -10.36 17.41
CA LEU A 219 19.28 -11.30 17.45
C LEU A 219 18.72 -11.61 16.04
N LEU A 220 18.66 -10.61 15.16
CA LEU A 220 18.27 -10.79 13.76
C LEU A 220 19.27 -11.68 13.01
N GLU A 221 20.57 -11.41 13.19
CA GLU A 221 21.62 -12.20 12.57
C GLU A 221 21.66 -13.63 13.12
N HIS A 222 21.41 -13.79 14.43
CA HIS A 222 21.25 -15.12 15.02
C HIS A 222 20.07 -15.89 14.39
N LEU A 223 18.91 -15.23 14.20
CA LEU A 223 17.79 -15.87 13.48
C LEU A 223 18.20 -16.23 12.05
N TRP A 224 18.85 -15.32 11.34
CA TRP A 224 19.23 -15.52 9.96
C TRP A 224 20.19 -16.72 9.78
N ASP A 225 21.22 -16.79 10.63
CA ASP A 225 22.25 -17.83 10.53
C ASP A 225 21.80 -19.18 11.10
N ASN A 226 20.97 -19.17 12.14
CA ASN A 226 20.62 -20.34 12.93
C ASN A 226 19.14 -20.73 12.84
N ALA A 227 18.38 -20.15 11.89
CA ALA A 227 17.02 -20.56 11.63
C ALA A 227 16.93 -22.08 11.45
N LYS A 228 15.97 -22.71 12.10
CA LYS A 228 15.75 -24.16 12.05
C LYS A 228 14.37 -24.46 11.49
N ALA A 229 14.32 -25.28 10.46
CA ALA A 229 13.06 -25.67 9.88
C ALA A 229 12.22 -26.46 10.87
N ASP A 230 10.92 -26.22 10.85
CA ASP A 230 9.89 -26.90 11.62
C ASP A 230 8.78 -27.34 10.66
N LYS A 231 8.63 -28.64 10.48
CA LYS A 231 7.67 -29.19 9.50
C LYS A 231 6.22 -28.89 9.87
N ASP A 232 5.89 -28.89 11.16
CA ASP A 232 4.53 -28.61 11.61
C ASP A 232 4.17 -27.14 11.43
N ALA A 233 5.11 -26.23 11.75
CA ALA A 233 4.97 -24.82 11.46
C ALA A 233 4.86 -24.56 9.95
N TYR A 234 5.62 -25.28 9.12
CA TYR A 234 5.53 -25.19 7.67
C TYR A 234 4.16 -25.63 7.14
N ASN A 235 3.64 -26.77 7.61
CA ASN A 235 2.32 -27.26 7.22
C ASN A 235 1.24 -26.22 7.53
N LYS A 236 1.25 -25.64 8.74
CA LYS A 236 0.32 -24.57 9.13
C LYS A 236 0.48 -23.31 8.26
N TYR A 237 1.71 -22.97 7.89
CA TYR A 237 1.97 -21.85 6.99
C TYR A 237 1.38 -22.09 5.60
N VAL A 238 1.54 -23.28 5.03
CA VAL A 238 0.94 -23.65 3.74
C VAL A 238 -0.59 -23.66 3.81
N GLU A 239 -1.18 -24.17 4.89
CA GLU A 239 -2.63 -24.12 5.13
C GLU A 239 -3.14 -22.66 5.18
N LYS A 240 -2.41 -21.76 5.84
CA LYS A 240 -2.72 -20.34 5.86
C LYS A 240 -2.70 -19.74 4.45
N ILE A 241 -1.65 -20.02 3.66
CA ILE A 241 -1.56 -19.57 2.26
C ILE A 241 -2.76 -20.06 1.46
N HIS A 242 -3.13 -21.34 1.62
CA HIS A 242 -4.29 -21.91 0.95
C HIS A 242 -5.57 -21.15 1.31
N LYS A 243 -5.80 -20.93 2.60
CA LYS A 243 -6.96 -20.17 3.09
C LYS A 243 -6.97 -18.74 2.53
N GLU A 244 -5.85 -18.02 2.59
CA GLU A 244 -5.75 -16.65 2.05
C GLU A 244 -6.06 -16.59 0.55
N ARG A 245 -5.65 -17.59 -0.21
CA ARG A 245 -6.00 -17.71 -1.64
C ARG A 245 -7.50 -17.95 -1.85
N GLN A 246 -8.13 -18.80 -1.03
CA GLN A 246 -9.57 -19.01 -1.09
C GLN A 246 -10.35 -17.75 -0.69
N ASP A 247 -9.95 -17.11 0.41
CA ASP A 247 -10.56 -15.86 0.87
C ASP A 247 -10.41 -14.74 -0.19
N GLY A 248 -9.28 -14.68 -0.88
CA GLY A 248 -9.03 -13.73 -1.96
C GLY A 248 -10.00 -13.86 -3.14
N LYS A 249 -10.48 -15.07 -3.42
CA LYS A 249 -11.49 -15.31 -4.47
C LYS A 249 -12.90 -14.80 -4.12
N THR A 250 -13.17 -14.57 -2.84
CA THR A 250 -14.46 -14.06 -2.37
C THR A 250 -14.53 -12.54 -2.27
N GLN A 251 -13.45 -11.84 -2.62
CA GLN A 251 -13.35 -10.39 -2.54
C GLN A 251 -13.46 -9.74 -3.91
N LYS A 252 -14.62 -9.12 -4.22
CA LYS A 252 -14.86 -8.46 -5.51
C LYS A 252 -13.73 -7.50 -5.94
N GLY A 253 -13.20 -6.74 -4.99
CA GLY A 253 -12.09 -5.82 -5.24
C GLY A 253 -10.83 -6.55 -5.69
N ASN A 254 -10.50 -7.69 -5.09
CA ASN A 254 -9.37 -8.52 -5.50
C ASN A 254 -9.58 -9.11 -6.91
N ILE A 255 -10.80 -9.55 -7.22
CA ILE A 255 -11.14 -10.08 -8.55
C ILE A 255 -10.97 -9.01 -9.62
N LEU A 256 -11.53 -7.81 -9.43
CA LEU A 256 -11.46 -6.73 -10.40
C LEU A 256 -10.04 -6.13 -10.51
N TRP A 257 -9.49 -5.67 -9.37
CA TRP A 257 -8.27 -4.87 -9.36
C TRP A 257 -6.97 -5.68 -9.43
N ASN A 258 -6.99 -6.94 -9.01
CA ASN A 258 -5.84 -7.84 -9.15
C ASN A 258 -6.07 -8.87 -10.25
N GLY A 259 -7.18 -9.62 -10.22
CA GLY A 259 -7.46 -10.67 -11.19
C GLY A 259 -7.59 -10.15 -12.62
N LEU A 260 -8.70 -9.48 -12.89
CA LEU A 260 -9.06 -8.99 -14.23
C LEU A 260 -8.07 -7.95 -14.78
N MET A 261 -7.65 -6.98 -13.94
CA MET A 261 -6.68 -5.98 -14.38
C MET A 261 -5.30 -6.59 -14.70
N ASN A 262 -4.87 -7.59 -13.95
CA ASN A 262 -3.61 -8.29 -14.25
C ASN A 262 -3.72 -9.08 -15.55
N TYR A 263 -4.86 -9.76 -15.75
CA TYR A 263 -5.14 -10.47 -17.00
C TYR A 263 -5.18 -9.52 -18.20
N SER A 264 -5.82 -8.36 -18.06
CA SER A 264 -5.84 -7.32 -19.10
C SER A 264 -4.45 -6.82 -19.47
N LYS A 265 -3.52 -6.72 -18.50
CA LYS A 265 -2.16 -6.23 -18.70
C LYS A 265 -1.19 -7.25 -19.27
N TYR A 266 -1.36 -8.54 -18.95
CA TYR A 266 -0.35 -9.57 -19.21
C TYR A 266 -0.91 -10.84 -19.88
N GLY A 267 -2.24 -10.95 -20.00
CA GLY A 267 -2.85 -12.19 -20.46
C GLY A 267 -2.58 -13.36 -19.50
N GLU A 268 -2.25 -14.49 -20.08
CA GLU A 268 -2.04 -15.74 -19.34
C GLU A 268 -0.67 -15.80 -18.62
N ASP A 269 0.34 -15.15 -19.18
CA ASP A 269 1.68 -15.09 -18.58
C ASP A 269 1.82 -13.88 -17.66
N SER A 270 1.14 -13.92 -16.52
CA SER A 270 1.16 -12.86 -15.52
C SER A 270 1.76 -13.34 -14.20
N ARG A 271 2.33 -12.40 -13.43
CA ARG A 271 2.82 -12.69 -12.07
C ARG A 271 1.76 -13.29 -11.16
N LEU A 272 0.49 -12.92 -11.36
CA LEU A 272 -0.61 -13.42 -10.56
C LEU A 272 -0.89 -14.89 -10.82
N ARG A 273 -0.70 -15.31 -12.06
CA ARG A 273 -0.93 -16.71 -12.50
C ARG A 273 0.32 -17.57 -12.39
N ASP A 274 1.50 -16.96 -12.48
CA ASP A 274 2.79 -17.63 -12.35
C ASP A 274 3.19 -17.82 -10.90
N ILE A 275 2.41 -18.62 -10.18
CA ILE A 275 2.57 -18.93 -8.76
C ILE A 275 2.88 -20.41 -8.55
N MET A 276 3.49 -20.72 -7.43
CA MET A 276 3.58 -22.11 -6.97
C MET A 276 2.20 -22.59 -6.51
N GLN A 277 1.78 -23.76 -7.01
CA GLN A 277 0.51 -24.37 -6.62
C GLN A 277 0.59 -24.92 -5.18
N ILE A 278 -0.56 -25.15 -4.56
CA ILE A 278 -0.60 -25.63 -3.17
C ILE A 278 0.09 -27.00 -3.03
N ASP A 279 -0.09 -27.88 -4.02
CA ASP A 279 0.57 -29.19 -4.00
C ASP A 279 2.09 -29.08 -4.18
N GLU A 280 2.57 -28.12 -4.98
CA GLU A 280 3.99 -27.79 -5.08
C GLU A 280 4.55 -27.28 -3.76
N LEU A 281 3.80 -26.38 -3.08
CA LEU A 281 4.18 -25.88 -1.76
C LEU A 281 4.22 -27.00 -0.73
N LYS A 282 3.24 -27.92 -0.71
CA LYS A 282 3.23 -29.08 0.21
C LYS A 282 4.38 -30.03 -0.04
N ALA A 283 4.87 -30.11 -1.28
CA ALA A 283 5.98 -30.98 -1.67
C ALA A 283 7.36 -30.38 -1.38
N LEU A 284 7.47 -29.07 -1.10
CA LEU A 284 8.74 -28.46 -0.73
C LEU A 284 9.26 -29.00 0.59
N ASN A 285 10.57 -29.21 0.65
CA ASN A 285 11.27 -29.43 1.89
C ASN A 285 11.47 -28.07 2.60
N PRO A 286 10.96 -27.86 3.83
CA PRO A 286 11.14 -26.59 4.53
C PRO A 286 12.62 -26.24 4.81
N GLU A 287 13.52 -27.23 4.88
CA GLU A 287 14.97 -26.98 5.00
C GLU A 287 15.51 -26.21 3.80
N ASP A 288 15.00 -26.45 2.57
CA ASP A 288 15.43 -25.74 1.38
C ASP A 288 15.05 -24.25 1.43
N LEU A 289 13.91 -23.93 2.06
CA LEU A 289 13.50 -22.53 2.25
C LEU A 289 14.38 -21.83 3.28
N VAL A 290 14.73 -22.51 4.36
CA VAL A 290 15.68 -21.99 5.35
C VAL A 290 17.06 -21.79 4.73
N ALA A 291 17.55 -22.76 3.94
CA ALA A 291 18.81 -22.65 3.23
C ALA A 291 18.82 -21.46 2.25
N LEU A 292 17.71 -21.23 1.53
CA LEU A 292 17.56 -20.08 0.62
C LEU A 292 17.67 -18.74 1.36
N VAL A 293 17.03 -18.61 2.53
CA VAL A 293 17.14 -17.39 3.35
C VAL A 293 18.57 -17.19 3.84
N LYS A 294 19.23 -18.22 4.33
CA LYS A 294 20.64 -18.16 4.77
C LYS A 294 21.56 -17.75 3.62
N ASP A 295 21.34 -18.30 2.41
CA ASP A 295 22.15 -18.00 1.24
C ASP A 295 21.96 -16.55 0.73
N MET A 296 20.88 -15.86 1.10
CA MET A 296 20.68 -14.46 0.72
C MET A 296 21.82 -13.55 1.14
N LYS A 297 22.48 -13.82 2.28
CA LYS A 297 23.64 -13.04 2.73
C LYS A 297 24.80 -13.03 1.74
N ASN A 298 24.89 -14.05 0.89
CA ASN A 298 25.96 -14.21 -0.08
C ASN A 298 25.73 -13.43 -1.38
N TYR A 299 24.58 -12.77 -1.54
CA TYR A 299 24.28 -11.95 -2.71
C TYR A 299 24.66 -10.49 -2.49
N LYS A 300 24.88 -9.77 -3.58
CA LYS A 300 25.05 -8.31 -3.55
C LYS A 300 23.94 -7.66 -2.74
N GLN A 301 24.29 -6.67 -1.94
CA GLN A 301 23.36 -6.03 -1.03
C GLN A 301 23.80 -4.60 -0.75
N ARG A 302 22.88 -3.81 -0.28
CA ARG A 302 23.08 -2.45 0.18
C ARG A 302 22.20 -2.19 1.38
N ILE A 303 22.60 -1.26 2.23
CA ILE A 303 21.91 -0.98 3.48
C ILE A 303 21.36 0.44 3.44
N PHE A 304 20.16 0.62 3.94
CA PHE A 304 19.61 1.92 4.28
C PHE A 304 19.44 2.03 5.78
N TYR A 305 19.88 3.17 6.35
CA TYR A 305 19.72 3.47 7.75
C TYR A 305 19.07 4.85 7.94
N TYR A 306 18.03 4.91 8.73
CA TYR A 306 17.44 6.11 9.27
C TYR A 306 17.56 6.07 10.80
N GLY A 307 18.28 6.99 11.41
CA GLY A 307 18.49 7.00 12.86
C GLY A 307 19.54 8.02 13.28
N LYS A 308 19.76 8.15 14.58
CA LYS A 308 20.89 8.91 15.13
C LYS A 308 22.18 8.09 15.03
N ASN A 309 23.31 8.78 14.97
CA ASN A 309 24.65 8.20 15.11
C ASN A 309 24.94 7.03 14.15
N ILE A 310 25.31 7.39 12.93
CA ILE A 310 25.65 6.40 11.88
C ILE A 310 26.85 5.53 12.27
N ASP A 311 27.80 6.05 13.01
CA ASP A 311 29.01 5.31 13.38
C ASP A 311 28.69 4.13 14.31
N GLU A 312 27.74 4.28 15.23
CA GLU A 312 27.24 3.17 16.05
C GLU A 312 26.53 2.12 15.19
N ALA A 313 25.73 2.56 14.21
CA ALA A 313 25.03 1.63 13.31
C ALA A 313 26.02 0.84 12.43
N VAL A 314 27.03 1.51 11.90
CA VAL A 314 28.11 0.87 11.12
C VAL A 314 28.93 -0.07 11.99
N SER A 315 29.28 0.33 13.22
CA SER A 315 29.98 -0.53 14.18
C SER A 315 29.18 -1.79 14.51
N ALA A 316 27.87 -1.65 14.73
CA ALA A 316 26.98 -2.79 14.96
C ALA A 316 26.92 -3.72 13.72
N LEU A 317 26.82 -3.15 12.52
CA LEU A 317 26.87 -3.91 11.26
C LEU A 317 28.20 -4.64 11.10
N ASN A 318 29.34 -3.97 11.34
CA ASN A 318 30.66 -4.59 11.27
C ASN A 318 30.83 -5.71 12.31
N THR A 319 30.15 -5.62 13.44
CA THR A 319 30.22 -6.63 14.50
C THR A 319 29.34 -7.84 14.19
N HIS A 320 28.11 -7.63 13.74
CA HIS A 320 27.09 -8.68 13.68
C HIS A 320 26.74 -9.12 12.25
N HIS A 321 26.69 -8.20 11.27
CA HIS A 321 26.37 -8.54 9.88
C HIS A 321 27.62 -8.99 9.12
N LYS A 322 28.02 -10.25 9.34
CA LYS A 322 29.19 -10.82 8.70
C LYS A 322 28.84 -11.39 7.31
N VAL A 323 29.58 -10.90 6.33
CA VAL A 323 29.53 -11.39 4.95
C VAL A 323 30.92 -11.80 4.55
N TYR A 324 31.06 -12.98 3.96
CA TYR A 324 32.37 -13.56 3.65
C TYR A 324 32.51 -13.82 2.14
N GLY A 325 33.68 -13.49 1.62
CA GLY A 325 34.02 -13.72 0.21
C GLY A 325 33.35 -12.76 -0.76
N ASP A 326 33.41 -13.09 -2.04
CA ASP A 326 32.81 -12.30 -3.11
C ASP A 326 31.30 -12.50 -3.15
N LEU A 327 30.56 -11.41 -3.23
CA LEU A 327 29.10 -11.46 -3.29
C LEU A 327 28.61 -11.93 -4.66
N LYS A 328 27.66 -12.85 -4.65
CA LYS A 328 27.03 -13.42 -5.85
C LYS A 328 26.23 -12.37 -6.61
N GLU A 329 26.19 -12.49 -7.93
CA GLU A 329 25.21 -11.82 -8.78
C GLU A 329 23.82 -12.43 -8.57
N TYR A 330 22.79 -11.61 -8.78
CA TYR A 330 21.41 -12.09 -8.65
C TYR A 330 21.05 -13.06 -9.78
N PRO A 331 20.22 -14.08 -9.51
CA PRO A 331 19.58 -14.87 -10.56
C PRO A 331 18.81 -13.97 -11.53
N VAL A 332 18.76 -14.35 -12.80
CA VAL A 332 18.03 -13.59 -13.82
C VAL A 332 16.53 -13.53 -13.48
N ALA A 333 15.98 -12.34 -13.45
CA ALA A 333 14.57 -12.15 -13.19
C ALA A 333 13.71 -12.55 -14.41
N LYS A 334 12.59 -13.22 -14.17
CA LYS A 334 11.60 -13.47 -15.21
C LYS A 334 10.94 -12.13 -15.63
N GLU A 335 10.89 -11.90 -16.92
CA GLU A 335 10.16 -10.78 -17.50
C GLU A 335 8.76 -11.21 -17.95
N TYR A 336 7.77 -10.34 -17.68
CA TYR A 336 6.39 -10.55 -18.09
C TYR A 336 6.02 -9.54 -19.17
N LYS A 337 5.70 -10.04 -20.36
CA LYS A 337 5.34 -9.21 -21.51
C LYS A 337 3.99 -8.56 -21.28
N LYS A 338 3.93 -7.24 -21.44
CA LYS A 338 2.69 -6.49 -21.35
C LYS A 338 1.90 -6.61 -22.66
N SER A 339 0.60 -6.95 -22.53
CA SER A 339 -0.32 -7.06 -23.65
C SER A 339 -0.72 -5.67 -24.18
N GLU A 340 -1.05 -5.59 -25.46
CA GLU A 340 -1.76 -4.44 -26.01
C GLU A 340 -3.19 -4.39 -25.51
N THR A 341 -3.75 -3.20 -25.45
CA THR A 341 -5.15 -3.00 -25.04
C THR A 341 -6.00 -2.62 -26.24
N GLY A 342 -7.29 -2.91 -26.16
CA GLY A 342 -8.29 -2.50 -27.14
C GLY A 342 -9.21 -3.64 -27.58
N GLY A 343 -10.50 -3.32 -27.66
CA GLY A 343 -11.51 -4.19 -28.22
C GLY A 343 -11.82 -5.49 -27.47
N ASN A 344 -11.39 -5.63 -26.22
CA ASN A 344 -11.69 -6.79 -25.39
C ASN A 344 -12.52 -6.40 -24.16
N VAL A 345 -13.50 -7.24 -23.83
CA VAL A 345 -14.26 -7.19 -22.59
C VAL A 345 -13.99 -8.45 -21.80
N PHE A 346 -13.34 -8.32 -20.65
CA PHE A 346 -13.07 -9.42 -19.72
C PHE A 346 -14.13 -9.41 -18.63
N PHE A 347 -15.00 -10.42 -18.64
CA PHE A 347 -16.11 -10.53 -17.70
C PHE A 347 -15.89 -11.67 -16.71
N THR A 348 -16.18 -11.41 -15.44
CA THR A 348 -16.26 -12.42 -14.40
C THR A 348 -17.62 -12.35 -13.71
N ASP A 349 -18.33 -13.49 -13.71
CA ASP A 349 -19.60 -13.66 -12.99
C ASP A 349 -19.35 -13.65 -11.48
N TYR A 350 -20.01 -12.74 -10.78
CA TYR A 350 -19.92 -12.62 -9.34
C TYR A 350 -21.25 -12.14 -8.75
N ASN A 351 -21.73 -12.83 -7.73
CA ASN A 351 -23.00 -12.50 -7.09
C ASN A 351 -22.93 -11.19 -6.32
N MET A 352 -23.34 -10.10 -6.94
CA MET A 352 -23.37 -8.74 -6.36
C MET A 352 -24.51 -7.92 -6.98
N VAL A 353 -24.98 -6.91 -6.26
CA VAL A 353 -26.10 -6.05 -6.70
C VAL A 353 -25.68 -5.04 -7.76
N GLN A 354 -24.48 -4.52 -7.66
CA GLN A 354 -23.93 -3.54 -8.59
C GLN A 354 -23.07 -4.23 -9.64
N ILE A 355 -22.90 -3.57 -10.78
CA ILE A 355 -21.90 -3.93 -11.79
C ILE A 355 -20.75 -2.94 -11.68
N GLU A 356 -19.54 -3.43 -11.65
CA GLU A 356 -18.34 -2.61 -11.66
C GLU A 356 -17.56 -2.81 -12.96
N LEU A 357 -17.18 -1.70 -13.59
CA LEU A 357 -16.39 -1.67 -14.81
C LEU A 357 -15.08 -0.92 -14.59
N LEU A 358 -14.03 -1.46 -15.15
CA LEU A 358 -12.72 -0.83 -15.20
C LEU A 358 -12.22 -0.81 -16.64
N PHE A 359 -12.05 0.37 -17.20
CA PHE A 359 -11.46 0.62 -18.52
C PHE A 359 -9.96 0.75 -18.36
N LEU A 360 -9.20 0.15 -19.25
CA LEU A 360 -7.74 0.22 -19.24
C LEU A 360 -7.20 0.36 -20.66
N ALA A 361 -6.47 1.44 -20.92
CA ALA A 361 -5.68 1.60 -22.14
C ALA A 361 -4.18 1.67 -21.78
N LYS A 362 -3.37 0.97 -22.55
CA LYS A 362 -1.91 1.00 -22.46
C LYS A 362 -1.42 2.22 -23.26
N GLY A 363 -0.81 3.17 -22.57
CA GLY A 363 -0.23 4.35 -23.19
C GLY A 363 1.27 4.19 -23.47
N GLU A 364 1.88 5.30 -23.89
CA GLU A 364 3.30 5.42 -24.15
C GLU A 364 4.17 5.09 -22.92
N PRO A 365 5.45 4.74 -23.09
CA PRO A 365 6.40 4.65 -22.00
C PRO A 365 6.49 5.94 -21.19
N PHE A 366 7.02 5.82 -19.98
CA PHE A 366 7.19 6.98 -19.09
C PHE A 366 7.96 8.13 -19.75
N LYS A 367 7.42 9.34 -19.63
CA LYS A 367 8.05 10.59 -20.01
C LYS A 367 7.90 11.59 -18.87
N SER A 368 9.02 12.10 -18.35
CA SER A 368 9.02 13.03 -17.21
C SER A 368 8.27 14.33 -17.47
N GLU A 369 8.25 14.80 -18.72
CA GLU A 369 7.51 15.97 -19.16
C GLU A 369 5.99 15.86 -18.95
N ASN A 370 5.44 14.66 -18.99
CA ASN A 370 4.01 14.42 -18.77
C ASN A 370 3.59 14.46 -17.30
N MET A 371 4.53 14.47 -16.34
CA MET A 371 4.20 14.35 -14.91
C MET A 371 3.36 15.52 -14.40
N ALA A 372 3.69 16.75 -14.77
CA ALA A 372 2.94 17.93 -14.36
C ALA A 372 1.53 17.92 -14.94
N ALA A 373 1.41 17.70 -16.26
CA ALA A 373 0.14 17.67 -16.95
C ALA A 373 -0.76 16.52 -16.46
N SER A 374 -0.21 15.32 -16.28
CA SER A 374 -0.97 14.17 -15.75
C SER A 374 -1.45 14.39 -14.31
N THR A 375 -0.65 15.07 -13.49
CA THR A 375 -1.04 15.40 -12.11
C THR A 375 -2.21 16.37 -12.08
N LEU A 376 -2.14 17.44 -12.88
CA LEU A 376 -3.22 18.42 -12.99
C LEU A 376 -4.46 17.80 -13.66
N PHE A 377 -4.29 17.00 -14.72
CA PHE A 377 -5.36 16.26 -15.37
C PHE A 377 -6.12 15.38 -14.37
N ASN A 378 -5.42 14.58 -13.58
CA ASN A 378 -6.04 13.73 -12.58
C ASN A 378 -6.84 14.53 -11.55
N SER A 379 -6.38 15.71 -11.15
CA SER A 379 -7.08 16.59 -10.21
C SER A 379 -8.31 17.25 -10.83
N TYR A 380 -8.21 17.71 -12.07
CA TYR A 380 -9.28 18.40 -12.78
C TYR A 380 -10.35 17.43 -13.28
N PHE A 381 -9.90 16.43 -14.05
CA PHE A 381 -10.80 15.57 -14.81
C PHE A 381 -11.26 14.36 -14.00
N GLY A 382 -10.34 13.69 -13.31
CA GLY A 382 -10.50 12.30 -13.00
C GLY A 382 -10.80 11.93 -11.56
N SER A 383 -10.32 12.67 -10.57
CA SER A 383 -10.32 12.22 -9.17
C SER A 383 -10.76 13.30 -8.19
N GLY A 384 -11.62 12.91 -7.24
CA GLY A 384 -12.13 13.81 -6.20
C GLY A 384 -13.52 14.34 -6.50
N LEU A 385 -14.15 14.89 -5.48
CA LEU A 385 -15.57 15.30 -5.50
C LEU A 385 -15.86 16.44 -6.49
N SER A 386 -14.87 17.25 -6.80
CA SER A 386 -14.99 18.38 -7.73
C SER A 386 -14.51 18.06 -9.16
N SER A 387 -14.06 16.83 -9.42
CA SER A 387 -13.58 16.43 -10.76
C SER A 387 -14.72 16.33 -11.76
N ILE A 388 -14.42 16.54 -13.04
CA ILE A 388 -15.39 16.48 -14.13
C ILE A 388 -16.13 15.14 -14.13
N VAL A 389 -15.41 14.01 -14.07
CA VAL A 389 -16.02 12.66 -14.11
C VAL A 389 -16.98 12.45 -12.94
N PHE A 390 -16.59 12.87 -11.74
CA PHE A 390 -17.46 12.71 -10.58
C PHE A 390 -18.72 13.58 -10.69
N GLN A 391 -18.57 14.84 -11.06
CA GLN A 391 -19.67 15.78 -11.20
C GLN A 391 -20.67 15.37 -12.29
N GLU A 392 -20.16 14.93 -13.44
CA GLU A 392 -21.01 14.55 -14.57
C GLU A 392 -21.71 13.21 -14.38
N ILE A 393 -20.98 12.18 -13.95
CA ILE A 393 -21.54 10.81 -13.89
C ILE A 393 -22.34 10.57 -12.62
N ARG A 394 -21.83 11.03 -11.47
CA ARG A 394 -22.49 10.78 -10.19
C ARG A 394 -23.48 11.87 -9.82
N GLU A 395 -23.04 13.13 -9.78
CA GLU A 395 -23.86 14.21 -9.21
C GLU A 395 -24.94 14.69 -10.20
N SER A 396 -24.56 14.94 -11.46
CA SER A 396 -25.48 15.48 -12.48
C SER A 396 -26.43 14.41 -13.00
N LYS A 397 -25.90 13.28 -13.45
CA LYS A 397 -26.68 12.24 -14.13
C LYS A 397 -27.14 11.11 -13.22
N SER A 398 -26.64 11.01 -11.97
CA SER A 398 -26.96 9.94 -11.02
C SER A 398 -26.81 8.52 -11.60
N LEU A 399 -25.82 8.33 -12.48
CA LEU A 399 -25.60 7.07 -13.19
C LEU A 399 -24.77 6.08 -12.39
N ALA A 400 -23.91 6.54 -11.49
CA ALA A 400 -23.03 5.68 -10.73
C ALA A 400 -22.89 6.15 -9.28
N TYR A 401 -22.67 5.20 -8.37
CA TYR A 401 -22.30 5.53 -6.99
C TYR A 401 -20.86 6.00 -6.89
N SER A 402 -19.97 5.42 -7.69
CA SER A 402 -18.56 5.78 -7.75
C SER A 402 -18.09 5.79 -9.19
N ALA A 403 -17.44 6.86 -9.59
CA ALA A 403 -16.82 7.02 -10.90
C ALA A 403 -15.54 7.85 -10.77
N PHE A 404 -14.52 7.45 -11.52
CA PHE A 404 -13.29 8.24 -11.67
C PHE A 404 -12.56 7.89 -12.96
N ALA A 405 -11.65 8.76 -13.38
CA ALA A 405 -10.67 8.46 -14.41
C ALA A 405 -9.28 8.89 -13.96
N THR A 406 -8.23 8.27 -14.46
CA THR A 406 -6.86 8.63 -14.09
C THR A 406 -5.87 8.25 -15.17
N TYR A 407 -4.92 9.13 -15.43
CA TYR A 407 -3.70 8.80 -16.12
C TYR A 407 -2.67 8.32 -15.10
N ARG A 408 -2.38 7.04 -15.12
CA ARG A 408 -1.47 6.38 -14.17
C ARG A 408 -0.07 6.31 -14.77
N GLY A 409 0.84 7.11 -14.23
CA GLY A 409 2.24 7.08 -14.59
C GLY A 409 2.88 5.73 -14.31
N ALA A 410 3.86 5.36 -15.14
CA ALA A 410 4.64 4.14 -14.96
C ALA A 410 5.47 4.17 -13.67
N SER A 411 5.82 2.99 -13.17
CA SER A 411 6.69 2.83 -11.99
C SER A 411 8.18 2.67 -12.33
N LYS A 412 8.50 2.46 -13.62
CA LYS A 412 9.87 2.33 -14.15
C LYS A 412 9.95 3.09 -15.48
N LYS A 413 11.13 3.59 -15.84
CA LYS A 413 11.37 4.41 -17.05
C LYS A 413 10.84 3.76 -18.33
N ASP A 414 11.10 2.49 -18.56
CA ASP A 414 10.74 1.79 -19.79
C ASP A 414 9.38 1.08 -19.72
N SER A 415 8.59 1.40 -18.70
CA SER A 415 7.25 0.83 -18.55
C SER A 415 6.19 1.77 -19.11
N PRO A 416 5.09 1.24 -19.71
CA PRO A 416 4.01 2.08 -20.20
C PRO A 416 3.25 2.75 -19.07
N ASN A 417 2.74 3.93 -19.36
CA ASN A 417 1.67 4.56 -18.62
C ASN A 417 0.35 3.82 -18.92
N TYR A 418 -0.66 4.06 -18.11
CA TYR A 418 -2.01 3.51 -18.34
C TYR A 418 -3.06 4.60 -18.14
N VAL A 419 -4.01 4.67 -19.07
CA VAL A 419 -5.26 5.41 -18.88
C VAL A 419 -6.27 4.46 -18.26
N MET A 420 -6.92 4.86 -17.18
CA MET A 420 -7.90 4.04 -16.47
C MET A 420 -9.14 4.87 -16.20
N ALA A 421 -10.32 4.24 -16.36
CA ALA A 421 -11.58 4.79 -15.89
C ALA A 421 -12.38 3.70 -15.16
N TYR A 422 -13.12 4.09 -14.14
CA TYR A 422 -13.91 3.18 -13.32
C TYR A 422 -15.33 3.69 -13.14
N VAL A 423 -16.28 2.77 -13.21
CA VAL A 423 -17.70 3.02 -12.97
C VAL A 423 -18.30 1.88 -12.15
N GLY A 424 -18.86 2.22 -11.00
CA GLY A 424 -19.71 1.29 -10.21
C GLY A 424 -21.17 1.72 -10.32
N THR A 425 -22.02 0.93 -10.99
CA THR A 425 -23.38 1.30 -11.35
C THR A 425 -24.38 0.18 -11.09
N GLN A 426 -25.68 0.49 -11.17
CA GLN A 426 -26.75 -0.49 -11.19
C GLN A 426 -26.89 -1.12 -12.59
N ALA A 427 -27.34 -2.37 -12.66
CA ALA A 427 -27.46 -3.10 -13.92
C ALA A 427 -28.32 -2.37 -14.97
N ASN A 428 -29.43 -1.78 -14.55
CA ASN A 428 -30.35 -1.01 -15.42
C ASN A 428 -29.80 0.33 -15.91
N LYS A 429 -28.69 0.80 -15.35
CA LYS A 429 -28.02 2.06 -15.74
C LYS A 429 -26.70 1.82 -16.47
N LEU A 430 -26.31 0.56 -16.67
CA LEU A 430 -25.01 0.17 -17.21
C LEU A 430 -24.69 0.86 -18.54
N GLU A 431 -25.57 0.77 -19.52
CA GLU A 431 -25.38 1.34 -20.86
C GLU A 431 -25.17 2.86 -20.78
N GLN A 432 -26.06 3.55 -20.08
CA GLN A 432 -25.96 5.01 -19.92
C GLN A 432 -24.69 5.44 -19.20
N ALA A 433 -24.25 4.68 -18.20
CA ALA A 433 -23.04 4.98 -17.43
C ALA A 433 -21.77 4.76 -18.27
N VAL A 434 -21.77 3.72 -19.10
CA VAL A 434 -20.69 3.46 -20.07
C VAL A 434 -20.62 4.55 -21.13
N ASP A 435 -21.75 4.89 -21.76
CA ASP A 435 -21.81 5.92 -22.80
C ASP A 435 -21.36 7.27 -22.25
N ALA A 436 -21.80 7.65 -21.04
CA ALA A 436 -21.38 8.89 -20.40
C ALA A 436 -19.88 8.90 -20.08
N MET A 437 -19.30 7.79 -19.63
CA MET A 437 -17.86 7.69 -19.38
C MET A 437 -17.09 7.79 -20.68
N MET A 438 -17.48 7.07 -21.72
CA MET A 438 -16.80 7.09 -23.02
C MET A 438 -16.91 8.44 -23.70
N GLU A 439 -18.04 9.14 -23.55
CA GLU A 439 -18.20 10.52 -24.02
C GLU A 439 -17.17 11.44 -23.35
N LEU A 440 -17.04 11.38 -22.03
CA LEU A 440 -16.05 12.17 -21.29
C LEU A 440 -14.60 11.82 -21.67
N MET A 441 -14.31 10.53 -21.89
CA MET A 441 -12.97 10.08 -22.30
C MET A 441 -12.60 10.50 -23.74
N ASN A 442 -13.58 10.87 -24.56
CA ASN A 442 -13.35 11.40 -25.90
C ASN A 442 -13.49 12.92 -26.01
N ASN A 443 -14.28 13.52 -25.12
CA ASN A 443 -14.62 14.92 -25.16
C ASN A 443 -14.51 15.53 -23.76
N MET A 444 -13.32 16.02 -23.40
CA MET A 444 -13.08 16.67 -22.11
C MET A 444 -13.79 18.04 -22.07
N PRO A 445 -14.74 18.28 -21.16
CA PRO A 445 -15.33 19.60 -20.98
C PRO A 445 -14.29 20.66 -20.62
N GLU A 446 -14.44 21.87 -21.15
CA GLU A 446 -13.58 23.02 -20.86
C GLU A 446 -14.27 23.91 -19.80
N ALA A 447 -14.08 23.58 -18.53
CA ALA A 447 -14.69 24.27 -17.40
C ALA A 447 -13.64 25.09 -16.63
N GLU A 448 -13.45 26.35 -17.03
CA GLU A 448 -12.41 27.24 -16.50
C GLU A 448 -12.44 27.38 -14.98
N LYS A 449 -13.61 27.48 -14.37
CA LYS A 449 -13.75 27.58 -12.92
C LYS A 449 -13.22 26.34 -12.20
N GLN A 450 -13.57 25.16 -12.68
CA GLN A 450 -13.11 23.88 -12.13
C GLN A 450 -11.61 23.68 -12.39
N PHE A 451 -11.11 24.07 -13.57
CA PHE A 451 -9.69 24.03 -13.89
C PHE A 451 -8.86 24.89 -12.93
N ASN A 452 -9.26 26.14 -12.72
CA ASN A 452 -8.57 27.04 -11.81
C ASN A 452 -8.59 26.52 -10.36
N ALA A 453 -9.71 25.96 -9.92
CA ALA A 453 -9.84 25.34 -8.59
C ALA A 453 -8.94 24.10 -8.45
N ALA A 454 -8.89 23.23 -9.46
CA ALA A 454 -8.02 22.04 -9.48
C ALA A 454 -6.54 22.41 -9.51
N LYS A 455 -6.17 23.42 -10.29
CA LYS A 455 -4.81 23.96 -10.36
C LYS A 455 -4.36 24.52 -9.02
N GLU A 456 -5.19 25.36 -8.40
CA GLU A 456 -4.92 25.92 -7.08
C GLU A 456 -4.79 24.81 -6.01
N ALA A 457 -5.72 23.87 -5.97
CA ALA A 457 -5.68 22.76 -5.04
C ALA A 457 -4.42 21.89 -5.23
N THR A 458 -4.01 21.64 -6.47
CA THR A 458 -2.79 20.88 -6.80
C THR A 458 -1.54 21.62 -6.34
N LEU A 459 -1.44 22.92 -6.59
CA LEU A 459 -0.32 23.75 -6.13
C LEU A 459 -0.26 23.81 -4.59
N LYS A 460 -1.39 23.99 -3.89
CA LYS A 460 -1.46 23.95 -2.43
C LYS A 460 -1.05 22.58 -1.89
N LYS A 461 -1.47 21.50 -2.52
CA LYS A 461 -1.07 20.13 -2.13
C LYS A 461 0.44 19.93 -2.27
N LEU A 462 1.05 20.34 -3.37
CA LEU A 462 2.50 20.28 -3.59
C LEU A 462 3.26 21.17 -2.60
N ALA A 463 2.76 22.39 -2.34
CA ALA A 463 3.34 23.31 -1.37
C ALA A 463 3.26 22.80 0.08
N ALA A 464 2.20 22.09 0.43
CA ALA A 464 2.02 21.49 1.75
C ALA A 464 2.82 20.20 1.96
N GLN A 465 3.13 19.48 0.90
CA GLN A 465 3.76 18.17 0.98
C GLN A 465 5.20 18.28 1.53
N ARG A 466 5.48 17.50 2.57
CA ARG A 466 6.81 17.36 3.16
C ARG A 466 7.28 15.91 3.01
N ILE A 467 8.45 15.73 2.40
CA ILE A 467 9.15 14.44 2.40
C ILE A 467 10.14 14.52 3.56
N THR A 468 9.99 13.65 4.54
CA THR A 468 10.79 13.68 5.77
C THR A 468 11.15 12.26 6.20
N LYS A 469 12.10 12.12 7.10
CA LYS A 469 12.49 10.85 7.71
C LYS A 469 13.00 9.84 6.66
N SER A 470 12.75 8.56 6.87
CA SER A 470 13.09 7.49 5.92
C SER A 470 12.47 7.69 4.52
N ASN A 471 11.35 8.43 4.41
CA ASN A 471 10.73 8.72 3.12
C ASN A 471 11.63 9.56 2.19
N ILE A 472 12.65 10.25 2.70
CA ILE A 472 13.66 10.93 1.88
C ILE A 472 14.35 9.89 0.98
N PHE A 473 14.83 8.80 1.56
CA PHE A 473 15.47 7.72 0.81
C PHE A 473 14.49 6.98 -0.11
N TRP A 474 13.33 6.58 0.41
CA TRP A 474 12.35 5.80 -0.38
C TRP A 474 11.76 6.60 -1.55
N SER A 475 11.63 7.92 -1.41
CA SER A 475 11.22 8.79 -2.52
C SER A 475 12.31 8.87 -3.59
N TYR A 476 13.56 9.00 -3.18
CA TYR A 476 14.70 8.97 -4.09
C TYR A 476 14.77 7.63 -4.85
N GLU A 477 14.70 6.50 -4.16
CA GLU A 477 14.68 5.16 -4.76
C GLU A 477 13.58 5.01 -5.83
N ARG A 478 12.40 5.54 -5.56
CA ARG A 478 11.28 5.52 -6.52
C ARG A 478 11.57 6.38 -7.75
N LEU A 479 12.15 7.56 -7.56
CA LEU A 479 12.50 8.47 -8.65
C LEU A 479 13.65 7.89 -9.48
N GLN A 480 14.63 7.22 -8.87
CA GLN A 480 15.72 6.56 -9.61
C GLN A 480 15.19 5.48 -10.56
N LYS A 481 14.14 4.73 -10.21
CA LYS A 481 13.49 3.76 -11.12
C LYS A 481 12.90 4.43 -12.38
N LEU A 482 12.61 5.73 -12.30
CA LEU A 482 12.13 6.57 -13.40
C LEU A 482 13.24 7.33 -14.13
N GLY A 483 14.50 7.18 -13.71
CA GLY A 483 15.65 7.91 -14.23
C GLY A 483 15.72 9.38 -13.76
N ILE A 484 15.05 9.70 -12.63
CA ILE A 484 15.02 11.05 -12.06
C ILE A 484 15.90 11.09 -10.81
N SER A 485 16.83 12.04 -10.74
CA SER A 485 17.82 12.17 -9.67
C SER A 485 17.53 13.32 -8.69
N ASN A 486 16.58 14.16 -8.97
CA ASN A 486 16.19 15.33 -8.17
C ASN A 486 14.75 15.22 -7.66
N ASP A 487 14.36 16.09 -6.75
CA ASP A 487 12.96 16.20 -6.32
C ASP A 487 12.10 16.79 -7.46
N ASN A 488 11.39 15.93 -8.15
CA ASN A 488 10.57 16.31 -9.30
C ASN A 488 9.38 17.22 -8.95
N ARG A 489 9.03 17.36 -7.67
CA ARG A 489 7.95 18.24 -7.22
C ARG A 489 8.23 19.71 -7.52
N GLU A 490 9.51 20.12 -7.52
CA GLU A 490 9.91 21.48 -7.87
C GLU A 490 9.56 21.80 -9.33
N LEU A 491 9.98 20.92 -10.24
CA LEU A 491 9.64 21.04 -11.65
C LEU A 491 8.12 21.01 -11.88
N MET A 492 7.44 20.07 -11.24
CA MET A 492 5.98 19.93 -11.34
C MET A 492 5.25 21.18 -10.85
N TYR A 493 5.65 21.73 -9.69
CA TYR A 493 5.06 22.93 -9.13
C TYR A 493 5.20 24.13 -10.05
N ASN A 494 6.42 24.38 -10.55
CA ASN A 494 6.71 25.48 -11.43
C ASN A 494 5.98 25.34 -12.79
N THR A 495 5.94 24.13 -13.35
CA THR A 495 5.22 23.85 -14.60
C THR A 495 3.72 24.06 -14.42
N ILE A 496 3.09 23.47 -13.39
CA ILE A 496 1.64 23.60 -13.14
C ILE A 496 1.25 25.07 -12.92
N LYS A 497 2.10 25.85 -12.25
CA LYS A 497 1.86 27.29 -12.05
C LYS A 497 1.65 28.06 -13.36
N GLY A 498 2.37 27.69 -14.43
CA GLY A 498 2.25 28.29 -15.75
C GLY A 498 1.18 27.66 -16.66
N MET A 499 0.67 26.47 -16.34
CA MET A 499 -0.25 25.73 -17.22
C MET A 499 -1.59 26.43 -17.42
N THR A 500 -2.10 26.32 -18.64
CA THR A 500 -3.41 26.80 -19.08
C THR A 500 -4.37 25.65 -19.35
N MET A 501 -5.65 25.94 -19.60
CA MET A 501 -6.63 24.94 -20.04
C MET A 501 -6.21 24.31 -21.39
N GLU A 502 -5.62 25.09 -22.27
CA GLU A 502 -5.16 24.61 -23.61
C GLU A 502 -4.01 23.59 -23.47
N ASP A 503 -3.09 23.79 -22.50
CA ASP A 503 -2.04 22.80 -22.22
C ASP A 503 -2.65 21.48 -21.74
N LEU A 504 -3.68 21.55 -20.90
CA LEU A 504 -4.37 20.38 -20.39
C LEU A 504 -5.16 19.66 -21.50
N LYS A 505 -5.79 20.42 -22.39
CA LYS A 505 -6.48 19.90 -23.58
C LYS A 505 -5.52 19.22 -24.54
N THR A 506 -4.36 19.81 -24.74
CA THR A 506 -3.27 19.22 -25.54
C THR A 506 -2.83 17.88 -24.95
N PHE A 507 -2.63 17.82 -23.63
CA PHE A 507 -2.31 16.58 -22.93
C PHE A 507 -3.42 15.52 -23.09
N PHE A 508 -4.68 15.91 -22.92
CA PHE A 508 -5.85 15.04 -23.09
C PHE A 508 -5.92 14.48 -24.51
N ASN A 509 -5.85 15.34 -25.53
CA ASN A 509 -5.94 14.94 -26.92
C ASN A 509 -4.82 13.98 -27.35
N LYS A 510 -3.63 14.11 -26.74
CA LYS A 510 -2.48 13.27 -27.06
C LYS A 510 -2.49 11.92 -26.34
N ASN A 511 -3.00 11.87 -25.10
CA ASN A 511 -2.75 10.73 -24.22
C ASN A 511 -4.02 9.99 -23.76
N ILE A 512 -5.22 10.56 -24.03
CA ILE A 512 -6.48 9.98 -23.51
C ILE A 512 -7.52 9.81 -24.63
N LYS A 513 -7.74 10.85 -25.42
CA LYS A 513 -8.74 10.86 -26.47
C LYS A 513 -8.43 9.81 -27.54
N GLY A 514 -9.45 9.00 -27.89
CA GLY A 514 -9.32 7.99 -28.94
C GLY A 514 -8.54 6.73 -28.54
N GLU A 515 -8.14 6.61 -27.26
CA GLU A 515 -7.48 5.41 -26.78
C GLU A 515 -8.39 4.17 -26.87
N SER A 516 -7.76 3.03 -27.14
CA SER A 516 -8.45 1.73 -27.24
C SER A 516 -8.40 0.99 -25.91
N TYR A 517 -9.57 0.79 -25.30
CA TYR A 517 -9.68 0.21 -23.97
C TYR A 517 -9.94 -1.30 -24.01
N ASN A 518 -9.27 -2.04 -23.13
CA ASN A 518 -9.84 -3.28 -22.58
C ASN A 518 -10.79 -2.90 -21.44
N VAL A 519 -11.94 -3.55 -21.39
CA VAL A 519 -12.95 -3.31 -20.34
C VAL A 519 -13.06 -4.54 -19.47
N MET A 520 -12.82 -4.39 -18.19
CA MET A 520 -12.98 -5.44 -17.19
C MET A 520 -14.29 -5.24 -16.47
N VAL A 521 -15.09 -6.29 -16.37
CA VAL A 521 -16.45 -6.25 -15.81
C VAL A 521 -16.62 -7.32 -14.76
N ILE A 522 -17.11 -6.94 -13.59
CA ILE A 522 -17.55 -7.86 -12.55
C ILE A 522 -18.99 -7.54 -12.16
N GLY A 523 -19.83 -8.56 -12.09
CA GLY A 523 -21.25 -8.43 -11.75
C GLY A 523 -22.00 -9.72 -11.90
N ASN A 524 -23.27 -9.74 -11.52
CA ASN A 524 -24.12 -10.90 -11.66
C ASN A 524 -24.51 -11.07 -13.14
N LYS A 525 -24.15 -12.19 -13.72
CA LYS A 525 -24.43 -12.51 -15.15
C LYS A 525 -25.92 -12.43 -15.50
N LYS A 526 -26.81 -12.76 -14.56
CA LYS A 526 -28.27 -12.73 -14.77
C LYS A 526 -28.80 -11.30 -14.96
N ASP A 527 -28.14 -10.33 -14.36
CA ASP A 527 -28.54 -8.92 -14.38
C ASP A 527 -27.82 -8.13 -15.50
N LEU A 528 -26.89 -8.79 -16.20
CA LEU A 528 -26.01 -8.15 -17.17
C LEU A 528 -26.67 -8.08 -18.55
N ASN A 529 -26.76 -6.87 -19.13
CA ASN A 529 -27.09 -6.69 -20.54
C ASN A 529 -25.85 -6.97 -21.41
N VAL A 530 -25.75 -8.21 -21.90
CA VAL A 530 -24.62 -8.67 -22.72
C VAL A 530 -24.49 -7.87 -24.02
N GLU A 531 -25.59 -7.42 -24.64
CA GLU A 531 -25.57 -6.64 -25.89
C GLU A 531 -24.91 -5.26 -25.67
N SER A 532 -25.13 -4.63 -24.53
CA SER A 532 -24.44 -3.37 -24.18
C SER A 532 -22.92 -3.57 -24.06
N LEU A 533 -22.47 -4.72 -23.58
CA LEU A 533 -21.04 -5.02 -23.47
C LEU A 533 -20.40 -5.38 -24.81
N LYS A 534 -21.13 -5.99 -25.74
CA LYS A 534 -20.62 -6.29 -27.10
C LYS A 534 -20.24 -5.04 -27.88
N LYS A 535 -20.87 -3.90 -27.61
CA LYS A 535 -20.52 -2.61 -28.19
C LYS A 535 -19.10 -2.16 -27.82
N LEU A 536 -18.59 -2.61 -26.68
CA LEU A 536 -17.28 -2.27 -26.14
C LEU A 536 -16.15 -3.17 -26.66
N GLY A 537 -16.49 -4.35 -27.19
CA GLY A 537 -15.52 -5.28 -27.74
C GLY A 537 -15.91 -6.75 -27.64
N LYS A 538 -14.95 -7.62 -27.94
CA LYS A 538 -15.11 -9.06 -27.88
C LYS A 538 -15.14 -9.52 -26.42
N ILE A 539 -16.27 -10.12 -26.01
CA ILE A 539 -16.44 -10.61 -24.64
C ILE A 539 -15.69 -11.93 -24.46
N LYS A 540 -14.86 -11.97 -23.41
CA LYS A 540 -14.23 -13.19 -22.89
C LYS A 540 -14.65 -13.33 -21.43
N GLU A 541 -15.45 -14.35 -21.15
CA GLU A 541 -15.80 -14.72 -19.77
C GLU A 541 -14.60 -15.44 -19.14
N LEU A 542 -14.22 -15.02 -17.94
CA LEU A 542 -13.09 -15.52 -17.18
C LEU A 542 -13.55 -16.00 -15.82
N ASP A 543 -13.36 -17.28 -15.57
CA ASP A 543 -13.63 -17.88 -14.27
C ASP A 543 -12.62 -17.37 -13.23
N ILE A 544 -13.06 -17.26 -11.95
CA ILE A 544 -12.24 -16.75 -10.86
C ILE A 544 -11.02 -17.65 -10.61
N ASP A 545 -11.19 -18.98 -10.65
CA ASP A 545 -10.10 -19.92 -10.46
C ASP A 545 -9.10 -19.83 -11.61
N TYR A 546 -9.60 -19.63 -12.83
CA TYR A 546 -8.74 -19.38 -13.99
C TYR A 546 -7.94 -18.07 -13.84
N LEU A 547 -8.55 -16.97 -13.39
CA LEU A 547 -7.89 -15.69 -13.21
C LEU A 547 -6.70 -15.77 -12.25
N PHE A 548 -6.88 -16.47 -11.14
CA PHE A 548 -5.87 -16.59 -10.08
C PHE A 548 -4.96 -17.81 -10.25
N ASN A 549 -5.27 -18.71 -11.17
CA ASN A 549 -4.58 -19.98 -11.38
C ASN A 549 -4.47 -20.84 -10.09
N TYR A 550 -5.52 -20.82 -9.25
CA TYR A 550 -5.58 -21.61 -8.01
C TYR A 550 -6.15 -23.02 -8.27
N ILE A 551 -5.71 -23.67 -9.34
CA ILE A 551 -6.26 -24.95 -9.79
C ILE A 551 -5.66 -26.07 -8.94
N ASN A 552 -6.50 -26.84 -8.25
CA ASN A 552 -6.14 -28.17 -7.81
C ASN A 552 -6.24 -29.11 -9.01
N LYS A 553 -5.12 -29.69 -9.43
CA LYS A 553 -5.08 -30.65 -10.56
C LYS A 553 -6.03 -31.86 -10.40
N LYS A 554 -6.62 -32.06 -9.23
CA LYS A 554 -7.61 -33.12 -8.95
C LYS A 554 -9.05 -32.79 -9.33
N GLU A 555 -9.37 -31.52 -9.65
CA GLU A 555 -10.74 -31.08 -9.96
C GLU A 555 -11.01 -30.78 -11.44
N VAL A 556 -10.01 -30.94 -12.30
CA VAL A 556 -10.26 -30.94 -13.74
C VAL A 556 -10.83 -32.30 -14.13
N LYS A 557 -12.09 -32.55 -13.78
CA LYS A 557 -12.90 -33.51 -14.51
C LYS A 557 -13.36 -32.86 -15.80
N GLN A 558 -13.01 -33.53 -16.88
CA GLN A 558 -13.34 -33.25 -18.27
C GLN A 558 -14.80 -32.80 -18.51
#